data_c612ba71a65f198e774fed8876869e11
#
_entry.id   c612ba71a65f198e774fed8876869e11
#
_cell.length_a   1.000
_cell.length_b   1.000
_cell.length_c   1.000
_cell.angle_alpha   90.00
_cell.angle_beta   90.00
_cell.angle_gamma   90.00
#
_symmetry.space_group_name_H-M   'P 1'
#
loop_
_entity.id
_entity.type
_entity.pdbx_description
1 polymer ?
#
loop_
_entity_poly.entity_id
_entity_poly.type
_entity_poly.pdbx_seq_one_letter_code
_entity_poly.pdbx_strand_id
1 'polypeptide(L)'
;MNQRVNYTQVVWEITRLLQESDSLERALRVSLGTVVRAVGAEAGTIWFYNKDGDNRIHPSFWIGGADLTGMSLAAGEGIAGTVVATGKTTVVKDCQSDPRWAGRFDAKTGFVTRSMVCVPLLNKYEVIGCIQIINKLDGSLYDDADIELCENLAMLTAIAVDGNGLNLGFSEEKTTLISLRNIMKTYGSGEKQVQVLKGVNLDIREGECLVILGESGCGKSTMLNIIGGMDQPTSGSMIFDDKDYANATEGELTAYRRDYVGFIFQAYNLMPTLTAEENLNFIGELCDDSMSASEALECVGLLEKKKNYPSQMSGGQQQRVSIARALVKKPRLILADEPTAALDYETSIEVLSVLEEVIKSGTTLLMVTHNEEIAKMANRVIRMKGGVVSEVIFNNHPASAKELVW
;
A
#
# COMPACT_ATOMS: atom_id res chain seq x y z
N MET A 1 -16.61 23.91 36.83
CA MET A 1 -17.03 24.77 35.70
C MET A 1 -16.65 24.07 34.43
N ASN A 2 -17.59 23.37 33.77
CA ASN A 2 -17.37 22.81 32.43
C ASN A 2 -17.26 23.97 31.45
N GLN A 3 -16.06 24.21 30.90
CA GLN A 3 -15.94 25.07 29.73
C GLN A 3 -16.71 24.36 28.60
N ARG A 4 -17.84 24.93 28.19
CA ARG A 4 -18.52 24.49 26.96
C ARG A 4 -17.52 24.60 25.82
N VAL A 5 -17.22 23.49 25.19
CA VAL A 5 -16.37 23.46 24.00
C VAL A 5 -16.96 24.38 22.94
N ASN A 6 -16.16 25.29 22.41
CA ASN A 6 -16.62 26.17 21.34
C ASN A 6 -16.58 25.39 20.01
N TYR A 7 -17.68 24.80 19.61
CA TYR A 7 -17.77 23.97 18.39
C TYR A 7 -17.45 24.76 17.10
N THR A 8 -17.71 26.07 17.07
CA THR A 8 -17.28 26.93 15.95
C THR A 8 -15.76 26.94 15.82
N GLN A 9 -15.03 26.97 16.92
CA GLN A 9 -13.57 26.91 16.92
C GLN A 9 -13.06 25.53 16.45
N VAL A 10 -13.75 24.46 16.85
CA VAL A 10 -13.44 23.09 16.40
C VAL A 10 -13.63 22.95 14.90
N VAL A 11 -14.74 23.45 14.34
CA VAL A 11 -15.00 23.44 12.89
C VAL A 11 -13.93 24.22 12.13
N TRP A 12 -13.53 25.39 12.65
CA TRP A 12 -12.46 26.18 12.03
C TRP A 12 -11.11 25.46 12.03
N GLU A 13 -10.76 24.80 13.14
CA GLU A 13 -9.54 24.00 13.27
C GLU A 13 -9.53 22.81 12.27
N ILE A 14 -10.66 22.10 12.15
CA ILE A 14 -10.81 21.00 11.17
C ILE A 14 -10.64 21.54 9.76
N THR A 15 -11.29 22.66 9.40
CA THR A 15 -11.18 23.27 8.08
C THR A 15 -9.72 23.58 7.74
N ARG A 16 -9.01 24.19 8.69
CA ARG A 16 -7.59 24.52 8.53
C ARG A 16 -6.74 23.25 8.33
N LEU A 17 -6.95 22.22 9.16
CA LEU A 17 -6.22 20.94 9.04
C LEU A 17 -6.41 20.28 7.68
N LEU A 18 -7.65 20.30 7.15
CA LEU A 18 -7.95 19.71 5.84
C LEU A 18 -7.38 20.53 4.66
N GLN A 19 -7.16 21.85 4.85
CA GLN A 19 -6.60 22.72 3.81
C GLN A 19 -5.07 22.79 3.83
N GLU A 20 -4.45 22.76 5.00
CA GLU A 20 -3.01 23.02 5.19
C GLU A 20 -2.18 21.73 5.33
N SER A 21 -2.81 20.56 5.46
CA SER A 21 -2.07 19.31 5.69
C SER A 21 -1.52 18.74 4.39
N ASP A 22 -0.26 18.37 4.40
CA ASP A 22 0.41 17.65 3.30
C ASP A 22 -0.14 16.22 3.09
N SER A 23 -0.95 15.72 4.03
CA SER A 23 -1.56 14.39 3.98
C SER A 23 -3.01 14.46 4.43
N LEU A 24 -3.93 14.20 3.50
CA LEU A 24 -5.37 14.15 3.79
C LEU A 24 -5.70 13.05 4.81
N GLU A 25 -5.05 11.89 4.76
CA GLU A 25 -5.24 10.83 5.76
C GLU A 25 -4.93 11.30 7.17
N ARG A 26 -3.79 11.99 7.34
CA ARG A 26 -3.40 12.56 8.62
C ARG A 26 -4.42 13.61 9.08
N ALA A 27 -4.85 14.48 8.17
CA ALA A 27 -5.85 15.50 8.46
C ALA A 27 -7.18 14.89 8.91
N LEU A 28 -7.68 13.86 8.20
CA LEU A 28 -8.92 13.17 8.55
C LEU A 28 -8.82 12.47 9.92
N ARG A 29 -7.71 11.79 10.18
CA ARG A 29 -7.47 11.13 11.47
C ARG A 29 -7.43 12.13 12.62
N VAL A 30 -6.71 13.25 12.45
CA VAL A 30 -6.62 14.31 13.47
C VAL A 30 -7.99 14.98 13.68
N SER A 31 -8.72 15.26 12.58
CA SER A 31 -10.05 15.87 12.62
C SER A 31 -11.07 14.99 13.35
N LEU A 32 -11.08 13.67 13.06
CA LEU A 32 -11.90 12.69 13.77
C LEU A 32 -11.59 12.72 15.27
N GLY A 33 -10.31 12.69 15.65
CA GLY A 33 -9.90 12.76 17.06
C GLY A 33 -10.27 14.07 17.75
N THR A 34 -10.28 15.16 17.00
CA THR A 34 -10.70 16.47 17.53
C THR A 34 -12.19 16.46 17.85
N VAL A 35 -13.05 15.91 16.97
CA VAL A 35 -14.48 15.79 17.20
C VAL A 35 -14.78 14.80 18.33
N VAL A 36 -14.14 13.63 18.36
CA VAL A 36 -14.32 12.64 19.44
C VAL A 36 -14.04 13.28 20.82
N ARG A 37 -12.97 14.05 20.94
CA ARG A 37 -12.66 14.78 22.19
C ARG A 37 -13.64 15.91 22.48
N ALA A 38 -14.05 16.67 21.48
CA ALA A 38 -14.96 17.82 21.66
C ALA A 38 -16.35 17.37 22.11
N VAL A 39 -16.86 16.27 21.57
CA VAL A 39 -18.13 15.65 21.96
C VAL A 39 -18.01 14.87 23.28
N GLY A 40 -16.79 14.56 23.73
CA GLY A 40 -16.55 13.75 24.92
C GLY A 40 -16.94 12.28 24.71
N ALA A 41 -16.56 11.70 23.56
CA ALA A 41 -16.85 10.30 23.25
C ALA A 41 -15.63 9.38 23.44
N GLU A 42 -15.85 8.06 23.54
CA GLU A 42 -14.80 7.06 23.71
C GLU A 42 -14.10 6.74 22.38
N ALA A 43 -14.87 6.71 21.29
CA ALA A 43 -14.37 6.27 20.00
C ALA A 43 -15.04 6.98 18.82
N GLY A 44 -14.38 6.94 17.67
CA GLY A 44 -14.96 7.40 16.41
C GLY A 44 -14.38 6.63 15.23
N THR A 45 -15.18 6.48 14.17
CA THR A 45 -14.79 5.77 12.96
C THR A 45 -15.30 6.48 11.73
N ILE A 46 -14.46 6.64 10.72
CA ILE A 46 -14.86 7.04 9.37
C ILE A 46 -14.91 5.77 8.52
N TRP A 47 -16.07 5.53 7.93
CA TRP A 47 -16.34 4.42 7.01
C TRP A 47 -16.52 4.98 5.61
N PHE A 48 -15.90 4.36 4.62
CA PHE A 48 -16.19 4.68 3.23
C PHE A 48 -16.92 3.54 2.52
N TYR A 49 -17.72 3.88 1.52
CA TYR A 49 -18.55 2.96 0.76
C TYR A 49 -17.92 2.66 -0.60
N ASN A 50 -17.52 1.42 -0.81
CA ASN A 50 -16.99 0.92 -2.08
C ASN A 50 -18.11 0.43 -3.00
N LYS A 51 -18.86 1.38 -3.56
CA LYS A 51 -20.06 1.11 -4.38
C LYS A 51 -19.72 0.38 -5.69
N ASP A 52 -18.63 0.78 -6.33
CA ASP A 52 -18.23 0.27 -7.65
C ASP A 52 -17.33 -0.99 -7.57
N GLY A 53 -16.89 -1.37 -6.36
CA GLY A 53 -16.12 -2.57 -6.09
C GLY A 53 -16.96 -3.68 -5.43
N ASP A 54 -16.64 -3.99 -4.17
CA ASP A 54 -17.29 -5.08 -3.42
C ASP A 54 -18.70 -4.74 -2.87
N ASN A 55 -19.19 -3.52 -3.10
CA ASN A 55 -20.48 -3.00 -2.63
C ASN A 55 -20.61 -3.04 -1.09
N ARG A 56 -19.50 -2.80 -0.38
CA ARG A 56 -19.43 -2.82 1.08
C ARG A 56 -18.88 -1.50 1.63
N ILE A 57 -19.11 -1.25 2.92
CA ILE A 57 -18.49 -0.15 3.66
C ILE A 57 -17.34 -0.69 4.50
N HIS A 58 -16.22 0.03 4.46
CA HIS A 58 -14.98 -0.33 5.13
C HIS A 58 -14.55 0.76 6.11
N PRO A 59 -14.07 0.39 7.32
CA PRO A 59 -13.50 1.36 8.24
C PRO A 59 -12.12 1.81 7.71
N SER A 60 -11.97 3.10 7.45
CA SER A 60 -10.73 3.66 6.91
C SER A 60 -9.92 4.41 7.96
N PHE A 61 -10.63 5.08 8.89
CA PHE A 61 -9.99 5.78 10.01
C PHE A 61 -10.79 5.51 11.27
N TRP A 62 -10.10 5.18 12.37
CA TRP A 62 -10.73 5.03 13.68
C TRP A 62 -9.81 5.53 14.79
N ILE A 63 -10.45 5.98 15.90
CA ILE A 63 -9.80 6.48 17.11
C ILE A 63 -10.53 5.88 18.30
N GLY A 64 -9.78 5.41 19.27
CA GLY A 64 -10.30 4.70 20.43
C GLY A 64 -10.87 3.33 20.06
N GLY A 65 -11.39 2.62 21.07
CA GLY A 65 -12.02 1.32 20.84
C GLY A 65 -11.03 0.23 20.43
N ALA A 66 -11.31 -0.45 19.36
CA ALA A 66 -10.61 -1.65 18.93
C ALA A 66 -10.07 -1.54 17.51
N ASP A 67 -9.19 -2.46 17.14
CA ASP A 67 -8.72 -2.60 15.75
C ASP A 67 -9.85 -3.12 14.86
N LEU A 68 -10.18 -2.35 13.81
CA LEU A 68 -11.23 -2.67 12.84
C LEU A 68 -10.67 -3.20 11.51
N THR A 69 -9.39 -3.50 11.44
CA THR A 69 -8.73 -4.01 10.23
C THR A 69 -9.43 -5.27 9.70
N GLY A 70 -9.68 -5.31 8.40
CA GLY A 70 -10.33 -6.44 7.73
C GLY A 70 -11.82 -6.61 8.06
N MET A 71 -12.46 -5.59 8.64
CA MET A 71 -13.90 -5.58 8.87
C MET A 71 -14.62 -4.84 7.76
N SER A 72 -15.83 -5.25 7.44
CA SER A 72 -16.71 -4.58 6.48
C SER A 72 -18.18 -4.87 6.76
N LEU A 73 -19.06 -4.00 6.28
CA LEU A 73 -20.53 -4.13 6.36
C LEU A 73 -21.13 -3.99 4.95
N ALA A 74 -22.21 -4.69 4.68
CA ALA A 74 -22.98 -4.41 3.48
C ALA A 74 -23.80 -3.10 3.65
N ALA A 75 -24.14 -2.44 2.55
CA ALA A 75 -25.12 -1.35 2.59
C ALA A 75 -26.45 -1.88 3.14
N GLY A 76 -27.01 -1.22 4.16
CA GLY A 76 -28.18 -1.68 4.92
C GLY A 76 -27.87 -2.59 6.13
N GLU A 77 -26.66 -3.10 6.26
CA GLU A 77 -26.25 -3.94 7.40
C GLU A 77 -25.79 -3.08 8.58
N GLY A 78 -26.33 -3.31 9.74
CA GLY A 78 -25.99 -2.54 10.94
C GLY A 78 -26.45 -1.09 10.88
N ILE A 79 -26.06 -0.30 11.87
CA ILE A 79 -26.39 1.13 11.93
C ILE A 79 -25.63 1.89 10.83
N ALA A 80 -24.35 1.64 10.66
CA ALA A 80 -23.54 2.30 9.62
C ALA A 80 -24.05 1.98 8.21
N GLY A 81 -24.31 0.70 7.90
CA GLY A 81 -24.88 0.31 6.61
C GLY A 81 -26.28 0.90 6.36
N THR A 82 -27.11 1.03 7.40
CA THR A 82 -28.41 1.70 7.30
C THR A 82 -28.26 3.18 6.96
N VAL A 83 -27.29 3.89 7.59
CA VAL A 83 -27.01 5.30 7.28
C VAL A 83 -26.52 5.47 5.85
N VAL A 84 -25.63 4.59 5.39
CA VAL A 84 -25.14 4.61 4.01
C VAL A 84 -26.27 4.35 3.01
N ALA A 85 -27.16 3.38 3.28
CA ALA A 85 -28.28 3.05 2.40
C ALA A 85 -29.36 4.14 2.35
N THR A 86 -29.56 4.87 3.46
CA THR A 86 -30.66 5.85 3.57
C THR A 86 -30.22 7.31 3.40
N GLY A 87 -28.92 7.61 3.57
CA GLY A 87 -28.37 8.98 3.57
C GLY A 87 -28.87 9.82 4.75
N LYS A 88 -29.34 9.21 5.85
CA LYS A 88 -29.94 9.92 6.99
C LYS A 88 -29.14 9.73 8.26
N THR A 89 -28.84 10.85 8.94
CA THR A 89 -28.26 10.84 10.27
C THR A 89 -29.10 10.00 11.24
N THR A 90 -28.45 9.16 12.01
CA THR A 90 -29.07 8.26 12.97
C THR A 90 -28.40 8.40 14.33
N VAL A 91 -29.21 8.64 15.37
CA VAL A 91 -28.78 8.66 16.77
C VAL A 91 -29.37 7.45 17.48
N VAL A 92 -28.50 6.65 18.10
CA VAL A 92 -28.90 5.45 18.84
C VAL A 92 -28.52 5.60 20.29
N LYS A 93 -29.52 5.58 21.16
CA LYS A 93 -29.37 5.78 22.62
C LYS A 93 -28.87 4.54 23.34
N ASP A 94 -29.31 3.38 22.85
CA ASP A 94 -28.90 2.06 23.33
C ASP A 94 -28.72 1.12 22.13
N CYS A 95 -27.47 0.91 21.77
CA CYS A 95 -27.14 0.11 20.59
C CYS A 95 -27.47 -1.37 20.77
N GLN A 96 -27.40 -1.88 22.00
CA GLN A 96 -27.64 -3.31 22.25
C GLN A 96 -29.13 -3.69 22.13
N SER A 97 -30.04 -2.74 22.31
CA SER A 97 -31.47 -2.94 22.11
C SER A 97 -31.97 -2.54 20.71
N ASP A 98 -31.12 -1.94 19.87
CA ASP A 98 -31.50 -1.53 18.51
C ASP A 98 -31.49 -2.76 17.58
N PRO A 99 -32.63 -3.05 16.88
CA PRO A 99 -32.73 -4.23 16.01
C PRO A 99 -31.76 -4.23 14.81
N ARG A 100 -31.16 -3.07 14.49
CA ARG A 100 -30.15 -2.93 13.43
C ARG A 100 -28.73 -3.20 13.95
N TRP A 101 -28.55 -3.42 15.25
CA TRP A 101 -27.24 -3.56 15.85
C TRP A 101 -26.48 -4.78 15.32
N ALA A 102 -25.27 -4.57 14.80
CA ALA A 102 -24.38 -5.62 14.31
C ALA A 102 -23.35 -6.00 15.39
N GLY A 103 -23.80 -6.65 16.46
CA GLY A 103 -22.99 -6.97 17.65
C GLY A 103 -21.74 -7.84 17.42
N ARG A 104 -21.54 -8.36 16.19
CA ARG A 104 -20.35 -9.14 15.83
C ARG A 104 -19.04 -8.36 15.95
N PHE A 105 -19.08 -7.03 15.82
CA PHE A 105 -17.92 -6.17 15.98
C PHE A 105 -17.48 -6.12 17.46
N ASP A 106 -18.43 -5.89 18.35
CA ASP A 106 -18.17 -5.92 19.80
C ASP A 106 -17.66 -7.30 20.24
N ALA A 107 -18.26 -8.38 19.73
CA ALA A 107 -17.85 -9.75 20.04
C ALA A 107 -16.41 -10.05 19.58
N LYS A 108 -15.99 -9.51 18.43
CA LYS A 108 -14.64 -9.72 17.89
C LYS A 108 -13.58 -8.86 18.59
N THR A 109 -13.94 -7.64 18.99
CA THR A 109 -13.02 -6.63 19.49
C THR A 109 -12.98 -6.53 21.02
N GLY A 110 -14.00 -7.02 21.70
CA GLY A 110 -14.18 -6.84 23.14
C GLY A 110 -14.60 -5.41 23.54
N PHE A 111 -14.81 -4.52 22.56
CA PHE A 111 -15.33 -3.17 22.81
C PHE A 111 -16.84 -3.23 22.98
N VAL A 112 -17.40 -2.50 23.94
CA VAL A 112 -18.83 -2.47 24.21
C VAL A 112 -19.43 -1.17 23.71
N THR A 113 -20.16 -1.26 22.61
CA THR A 113 -20.90 -0.11 22.04
C THR A 113 -22.22 0.08 22.75
N ARG A 114 -22.41 1.21 23.42
CA ARG A 114 -23.61 1.57 24.20
C ARG A 114 -24.50 2.54 23.43
N SER A 115 -23.94 3.66 23.00
CA SER A 115 -24.64 4.70 22.28
C SER A 115 -23.81 5.20 21.11
N MET A 116 -24.45 5.73 20.07
CA MET A 116 -23.74 6.34 18.96
C MET A 116 -24.54 7.41 18.23
N VAL A 117 -23.83 8.32 17.59
CA VAL A 117 -24.32 9.11 16.45
C VAL A 117 -23.62 8.63 15.19
N CYS A 118 -24.38 8.40 14.13
CA CYS A 118 -23.86 8.01 12.84
C CYS A 118 -24.40 8.98 11.78
N VAL A 119 -23.48 9.67 11.09
CA VAL A 119 -23.81 10.70 10.09
C VAL A 119 -23.31 10.28 8.72
N PRO A 120 -24.08 10.52 7.62
CA PRO A 120 -23.65 10.15 6.27
C PRO A 120 -22.54 11.10 5.77
N LEU A 121 -21.61 10.55 4.99
CA LEU A 121 -20.69 11.31 4.13
C LEU A 121 -21.39 11.50 2.78
N LEU A 122 -21.83 12.71 2.50
CA LEU A 122 -22.55 13.08 1.30
C LEU A 122 -21.67 13.93 0.40
N ASN A 123 -21.36 13.44 -0.78
CA ASN A 123 -20.87 14.30 -1.84
C ASN A 123 -22.05 14.86 -2.64
N LYS A 124 -21.76 15.60 -3.71
CA LYS A 124 -22.76 16.27 -4.54
C LYS A 124 -23.79 15.33 -5.16
N TYR A 125 -23.51 14.06 -5.30
CA TYR A 125 -24.29 13.10 -6.09
C TYR A 125 -24.78 11.90 -5.30
N GLU A 126 -24.05 11.47 -4.25
CA GLU A 126 -24.33 10.22 -3.56
C GLU A 126 -23.74 10.15 -2.13
N VAL A 127 -24.11 9.09 -1.42
CA VAL A 127 -23.51 8.74 -0.13
C VAL A 127 -22.20 7.98 -0.38
N ILE A 128 -21.08 8.54 0.06
CA ILE A 128 -19.74 7.96 -0.09
C ILE A 128 -19.25 7.24 1.18
N GLY A 129 -20.05 7.23 2.25
CA GLY A 129 -19.69 6.61 3.51
C GLY A 129 -20.48 7.15 4.70
N CYS A 130 -19.94 6.95 5.90
CA CYS A 130 -20.49 7.54 7.13
C CYS A 130 -19.42 7.75 8.19
N ILE A 131 -19.72 8.62 9.18
CA ILE A 131 -18.92 8.79 10.39
C ILE A 131 -19.72 8.32 11.59
N GLN A 132 -19.11 7.52 12.45
CA GLN A 132 -19.66 7.11 13.74
C GLN A 132 -18.87 7.73 14.86
N ILE A 133 -19.58 8.32 15.84
CA ILE A 133 -19.02 8.76 17.12
C ILE A 133 -19.73 7.95 18.20
N ILE A 134 -18.95 7.27 19.05
CA ILE A 134 -19.41 6.15 19.85
C ILE A 134 -19.16 6.41 21.33
N ASN A 135 -20.18 6.12 22.17
CA ASN A 135 -20.15 6.14 23.63
C ASN A 135 -19.74 7.50 24.24
N LYS A 136 -20.68 8.34 24.59
CA LYS A 136 -20.37 9.52 25.42
C LYS A 136 -19.81 9.09 26.78
N LEU A 137 -18.68 9.70 27.17
CA LEU A 137 -17.94 9.38 28.39
C LEU A 137 -18.74 9.65 29.66
N ASP A 138 -19.58 10.69 29.65
CA ASP A 138 -20.42 11.07 30.78
C ASP A 138 -21.77 10.30 30.83
N GLY A 139 -21.99 9.41 29.87
CA GLY A 139 -23.24 8.63 29.74
C GLY A 139 -24.46 9.44 29.29
N SER A 140 -24.29 10.73 28.98
CA SER A 140 -25.40 11.54 28.44
C SER A 140 -25.74 11.12 26.99
N LEU A 141 -26.87 11.61 26.49
CA LEU A 141 -27.24 11.44 25.08
C LEU A 141 -26.55 12.52 24.24
N TYR A 142 -26.36 12.21 22.95
CA TYR A 142 -25.94 13.19 21.96
C TYR A 142 -27.02 14.26 21.80
N ASP A 143 -26.68 15.52 22.01
CA ASP A 143 -27.56 16.66 21.80
C ASP A 143 -27.45 17.20 20.37
N ASP A 144 -28.31 18.18 20.03
CA ASP A 144 -28.35 18.75 18.68
C ASP A 144 -27.02 19.39 18.28
N ALA A 145 -26.29 19.96 19.24
CA ALA A 145 -25.00 20.58 18.98
C ALA A 145 -23.91 19.52 18.68
N ASP A 146 -23.91 18.39 19.39
CA ASP A 146 -23.06 17.26 19.12
C ASP A 146 -23.29 16.71 17.69
N ILE A 147 -24.58 16.58 17.33
CA ILE A 147 -24.99 16.08 16.01
C ILE A 147 -24.54 17.04 14.92
N GLU A 148 -24.76 18.34 15.07
CA GLU A 148 -24.33 19.38 14.16
C GLU A 148 -22.81 19.38 13.95
N LEU A 149 -22.03 19.19 15.02
CA LEU A 149 -20.57 19.08 14.90
C LEU A 149 -20.15 17.84 14.10
N CYS A 150 -20.81 16.71 14.32
CA CYS A 150 -20.54 15.47 13.56
C CYS A 150 -20.92 15.63 12.07
N GLU A 151 -22.05 16.30 11.77
CA GLU A 151 -22.48 16.59 10.40
C GLU A 151 -21.53 17.57 9.69
N ASN A 152 -21.01 18.59 10.41
CA ASN A 152 -19.99 19.49 9.89
C ASN A 152 -18.69 18.74 9.56
N LEU A 153 -18.23 17.81 10.43
CA LEU A 153 -17.08 16.95 10.10
C LEU A 153 -17.35 16.10 8.87
N ALA A 154 -18.54 15.51 8.76
CA ALA A 154 -18.92 14.67 7.63
C ALA A 154 -18.93 15.47 6.32
N MET A 155 -19.50 16.68 6.33
CA MET A 155 -19.52 17.57 5.18
C MET A 155 -18.11 17.97 4.74
N LEU A 156 -17.26 18.41 5.68
CA LEU A 156 -15.89 18.82 5.39
C LEU A 156 -15.04 17.64 4.90
N THR A 157 -15.24 16.44 5.47
CA THR A 157 -14.62 15.20 5.02
C THR A 157 -15.02 14.86 3.58
N ALA A 158 -16.31 14.93 3.26
CA ALA A 158 -16.80 14.64 1.91
C ALA A 158 -16.25 15.62 0.87
N ILE A 159 -16.19 16.93 1.19
CA ILE A 159 -15.59 17.96 0.32
C ILE A 159 -14.09 17.70 0.13
N ALA A 160 -13.37 17.39 1.19
CA ALA A 160 -11.93 17.15 1.13
C ALA A 160 -11.60 15.89 0.30
N VAL A 161 -12.42 14.86 0.40
CA VAL A 161 -12.30 13.61 -0.38
C VAL A 161 -12.59 13.87 -1.86
N ASP A 162 -13.67 14.58 -2.18
CA ASP A 162 -14.08 14.90 -3.54
C ASP A 162 -13.06 15.83 -4.24
N GLY A 163 -12.61 16.87 -3.53
CA GLY A 163 -11.68 17.88 -4.06
C GLY A 163 -10.24 17.37 -4.28
N ASN A 164 -9.80 16.38 -3.53
CA ASN A 164 -8.46 15.82 -3.66
C ASN A 164 -8.40 14.59 -4.58
N GLY A 165 -9.51 14.20 -5.22
CA GLY A 165 -9.58 13.00 -6.05
C GLY A 165 -9.14 11.77 -5.23
N LEU A 166 -9.49 11.73 -3.94
CA LEU A 166 -9.12 10.60 -3.08
C LEU A 166 -9.74 9.38 -3.72
N ASN A 167 -8.93 8.65 -4.43
CA ASN A 167 -9.22 7.28 -4.70
C ASN A 167 -9.32 6.65 -3.31
N LEU A 168 -10.56 6.60 -2.80
CA LEU A 168 -10.86 5.93 -1.56
C LEU A 168 -10.42 4.51 -1.81
N GLY A 169 -9.18 4.21 -1.47
CA GLY A 169 -8.48 2.98 -1.80
C GLY A 169 -9.18 1.73 -1.30
N PHE A 170 -10.40 1.56 -1.78
CA PHE A 170 -11.01 0.27 -1.96
C PHE A 170 -10.30 -0.37 -3.16
N SER A 171 -8.98 -0.55 -3.05
CA SER A 171 -8.38 -1.62 -3.79
C SER A 171 -9.25 -2.83 -3.44
N GLU A 172 -9.83 -3.50 -4.43
CA GLU A 172 -10.06 -4.95 -4.34
C GLU A 172 -9.01 -5.44 -3.36
N GLU A 173 -9.36 -6.21 -2.33
CA GLU A 173 -8.34 -6.73 -1.40
C GLU A 173 -7.26 -7.32 -2.30
N LYS A 174 -6.25 -6.51 -2.60
CA LYS A 174 -5.14 -6.97 -3.44
C LYS A 174 -4.62 -8.16 -2.67
N THR A 175 -4.82 -9.33 -3.23
CA THR A 175 -4.44 -10.58 -2.60
C THR A 175 -2.99 -10.43 -2.17
N THR A 176 -2.67 -10.85 -0.96
CA THR A 176 -1.29 -10.84 -0.49
C THR A 176 -0.51 -11.81 -1.37
N LEU A 177 0.36 -11.27 -2.20
CA LEU A 177 1.22 -12.07 -3.08
C LEU A 177 2.34 -12.75 -2.27
N ILE A 178 2.96 -12.00 -1.34
CA ILE A 178 4.02 -12.50 -0.47
C ILE A 178 3.78 -12.05 0.96
N SER A 179 3.93 -12.99 1.88
CA SER A 179 3.87 -12.74 3.32
C SER A 179 5.18 -13.13 3.99
N LEU A 180 5.88 -12.16 4.56
CA LEU A 180 7.08 -12.35 5.36
C LEU A 180 6.71 -12.28 6.84
N ARG A 181 7.09 -13.28 7.63
CA ARG A 181 6.84 -13.32 9.07
C ARG A 181 8.11 -13.61 9.83
N ASN A 182 8.49 -12.65 10.68
CA ASN A 182 9.65 -12.72 11.57
C ASN A 182 10.95 -13.14 10.84
N ILE A 183 11.18 -12.61 9.65
CA ILE A 183 12.35 -12.92 8.84
C ILE A 183 13.63 -12.44 9.54
N MET A 184 14.50 -13.36 9.85
CA MET A 184 15.84 -13.10 10.37
C MET A 184 16.89 -13.58 9.37
N LYS A 185 17.98 -12.83 9.23
CA LYS A 185 19.13 -13.25 8.42
C LYS A 185 20.43 -12.91 9.13
N THR A 186 21.26 -13.93 9.31
CA THR A 186 22.58 -13.83 9.91
C THR A 186 23.62 -14.43 8.95
N TYR A 187 24.69 -13.71 8.67
CA TYR A 187 25.83 -14.18 7.89
C TYR A 187 27.01 -14.44 8.79
N GLY A 188 27.90 -15.34 8.36
CA GLY A 188 29.11 -15.71 9.09
C GLY A 188 28.86 -16.78 10.15
N SER A 189 29.92 -17.13 10.88
CA SER A 189 29.90 -18.16 11.94
C SER A 189 30.78 -17.73 13.13
N GLY A 190 30.41 -18.18 14.33
CA GLY A 190 31.12 -17.90 15.57
C GLY A 190 31.15 -16.41 15.90
N GLU A 191 32.30 -15.87 16.32
CA GLU A 191 32.45 -14.47 16.72
C GLU A 191 32.29 -13.43 15.58
N LYS A 192 32.28 -13.88 14.32
CA LYS A 192 32.09 -13.03 13.13
C LYS A 192 30.68 -13.02 12.59
N GLN A 193 29.72 -13.43 13.38
CA GLN A 193 28.30 -13.36 12.97
C GLN A 193 27.81 -11.92 12.89
N VAL A 194 27.12 -11.62 11.78
CA VAL A 194 26.45 -10.34 11.56
C VAL A 194 24.99 -10.59 11.26
N GLN A 195 24.12 -10.17 12.17
CA GLN A 195 22.68 -10.24 11.97
C GLN A 195 22.23 -9.03 11.14
N VAL A 196 21.83 -9.29 9.89
CA VAL A 196 21.45 -8.28 8.91
C VAL A 196 19.95 -8.00 8.95
N LEU A 197 19.08 -9.03 9.07
CA LEU A 197 17.65 -8.85 9.27
C LEU A 197 17.26 -9.36 10.66
N LYS A 198 16.38 -8.60 11.33
CA LYS A 198 16.09 -8.75 12.76
C LYS A 198 14.60 -8.89 13.04
N GLY A 199 13.92 -9.84 12.37
CA GLY A 199 12.50 -10.09 12.58
C GLY A 199 11.61 -9.21 11.71
N VAL A 200 11.88 -9.15 10.41
CA VAL A 200 11.10 -8.38 9.45
C VAL A 200 9.73 -9.04 9.23
N ASN A 201 8.66 -8.24 9.36
CA ASN A 201 7.31 -8.60 8.98
C ASN A 201 6.85 -7.66 7.86
N LEU A 202 6.38 -8.24 6.73
CA LEU A 202 5.98 -7.48 5.57
C LEU A 202 5.02 -8.31 4.70
N ASP A 203 3.91 -7.72 4.30
CA ASP A 203 3.04 -8.24 3.26
C ASP A 203 3.25 -7.44 1.98
N ILE A 204 3.43 -8.11 0.85
CA ILE A 204 3.50 -7.52 -0.49
C ILE A 204 2.21 -7.89 -1.20
N ARG A 205 1.50 -6.89 -1.72
CA ARG A 205 0.21 -7.07 -2.37
C ARG A 205 0.40 -7.25 -3.88
N GLU A 206 -0.47 -8.03 -4.50
CA GLU A 206 -0.45 -8.22 -5.95
C GLU A 206 -0.70 -6.90 -6.70
N GLY A 207 0.09 -6.62 -7.75
CA GLY A 207 -0.02 -5.41 -8.56
C GLY A 207 0.30 -4.10 -7.83
N GLU A 208 0.97 -4.12 -6.65
CA GLU A 208 1.48 -2.90 -6.03
C GLU A 208 2.88 -2.54 -6.53
N CYS A 209 3.18 -1.25 -6.50
CA CYS A 209 4.54 -0.73 -6.52
C CYS A 209 4.99 -0.48 -5.08
N LEU A 210 5.93 -1.27 -4.59
CA LEU A 210 6.53 -1.15 -3.27
C LEU A 210 7.97 -0.68 -3.39
N VAL A 211 8.32 0.42 -2.73
CA VAL A 211 9.70 0.91 -2.67
C VAL A 211 10.27 0.71 -1.27
N ILE A 212 11.48 0.19 -1.18
CA ILE A 212 12.24 0.03 0.05
C ILE A 212 13.36 1.06 0.07
N LEU A 213 13.28 1.99 1.01
CA LEU A 213 14.28 3.00 1.29
C LEU A 213 15.11 2.64 2.52
N GLY A 214 16.33 3.13 2.59
CA GLY A 214 17.18 3.03 3.78
C GLY A 214 18.65 3.21 3.45
N GLU A 215 19.45 3.41 4.50
CA GLU A 215 20.90 3.59 4.38
C GLU A 215 21.60 2.35 3.80
N SER A 216 22.80 2.54 3.27
CA SER A 216 23.63 1.42 2.80
C SER A 216 23.90 0.44 3.96
N GLY A 217 23.79 -0.86 3.69
CA GLY A 217 24.03 -1.90 4.69
C GLY A 217 22.90 -2.16 5.67
N CYS A 218 21.74 -1.49 5.58
CA CYS A 218 20.61 -1.74 6.48
C CYS A 218 19.80 -3.03 6.18
N GLY A 219 20.15 -3.80 5.12
CA GLY A 219 19.55 -5.09 4.81
C GLY A 219 18.61 -5.11 3.60
N LYS A 220 18.47 -4.02 2.82
CA LYS A 220 17.55 -3.92 1.66
C LYS A 220 17.80 -5.01 0.61
N SER A 221 19.01 -5.11 0.07
CA SER A 221 19.36 -6.12 -0.94
C SER A 221 19.29 -7.54 -0.37
N THR A 222 19.58 -7.74 0.93
CA THR A 222 19.39 -9.03 1.59
C THR A 222 17.89 -9.41 1.60
N MET A 223 17.02 -8.48 1.94
CA MET A 223 15.58 -8.72 1.92
C MET A 223 15.08 -8.99 0.51
N LEU A 224 15.54 -8.22 -0.48
CA LEU A 224 15.21 -8.43 -1.89
C LEU A 224 15.68 -9.82 -2.38
N ASN A 225 16.88 -10.26 -1.99
CA ASN A 225 17.41 -11.58 -2.34
C ASN A 225 16.59 -12.72 -1.70
N ILE A 226 16.13 -12.56 -0.46
CA ILE A 226 15.28 -13.55 0.19
C ILE A 226 13.93 -13.62 -0.51
N ILE A 227 13.28 -12.48 -0.76
CA ILE A 227 12.00 -12.40 -1.48
C ILE A 227 12.13 -13.02 -2.88
N GLY A 228 13.26 -12.83 -3.54
CA GLY A 228 13.52 -13.37 -4.87
C GLY A 228 13.98 -14.83 -4.90
N GLY A 229 14.13 -15.48 -3.74
CA GLY A 229 14.62 -16.86 -3.67
C GLY A 229 16.09 -17.03 -4.09
N MET A 230 16.88 -15.96 -4.05
CA MET A 230 18.34 -15.99 -4.28
C MET A 230 19.12 -16.31 -3.01
N ASP A 231 18.49 -16.10 -1.86
CA ASP A 231 19.00 -16.45 -0.53
C ASP A 231 17.85 -16.93 0.35
N GLN A 232 18.17 -17.61 1.44
CA GLN A 232 17.19 -18.09 2.40
C GLN A 232 17.31 -17.37 3.74
N PRO A 233 16.22 -17.12 4.46
CA PRO A 233 16.29 -16.58 5.80
C PRO A 233 16.97 -17.59 6.75
N THR A 234 17.58 -17.10 7.83
CA THR A 234 18.09 -17.96 8.91
C THR A 234 16.94 -18.52 9.76
N SER A 235 15.84 -17.75 9.87
CA SER A 235 14.58 -18.15 10.48
C SER A 235 13.44 -17.23 10.05
N GLY A 236 12.21 -17.63 10.35
CA GLY A 236 10.97 -16.98 9.91
C GLY A 236 10.31 -17.74 8.78
N SER A 237 9.23 -17.19 8.20
CA SER A 237 8.53 -17.78 7.06
C SER A 237 8.36 -16.78 5.92
N MET A 238 8.45 -17.27 4.69
CA MET A 238 8.19 -16.54 3.45
C MET A 238 7.15 -17.30 2.63
N ILE A 239 5.92 -16.82 2.68
CA ILE A 239 4.79 -17.46 2.01
C ILE A 239 4.53 -16.72 0.69
N PHE A 240 4.51 -17.45 -0.41
CA PHE A 240 4.10 -16.98 -1.72
C PHE A 240 3.05 -17.96 -2.24
N ASP A 241 1.86 -17.45 -2.57
CA ASP A 241 0.75 -18.25 -3.11
C ASP A 241 0.48 -19.49 -2.23
N ASP A 242 0.30 -19.27 -0.91
CA ASP A 242 0.06 -20.28 0.15
C ASP A 242 1.20 -21.30 0.39
N LYS A 243 2.33 -21.18 -0.30
CA LYS A 243 3.50 -22.05 -0.10
C LYS A 243 4.62 -21.32 0.65
N ASP A 244 5.17 -21.96 1.70
CA ASP A 244 6.34 -21.42 2.42
C ASP A 244 7.65 -21.79 1.71
N TYR A 245 8.41 -20.78 1.31
CA TYR A 245 9.70 -20.88 0.65
C TYR A 245 10.91 -20.66 1.56
N ALA A 246 10.70 -20.38 2.85
CA ALA A 246 11.80 -20.12 3.78
C ALA A 246 12.77 -21.31 3.93
N ASN A 247 12.24 -22.52 3.80
CA ASN A 247 13.01 -23.78 3.89
C ASN A 247 12.93 -24.60 2.59
N ALA A 248 12.62 -23.96 1.47
CA ALA A 248 12.49 -24.63 0.18
C ALA A 248 13.85 -25.20 -0.29
N THR A 249 13.80 -26.30 -1.02
CA THR A 249 14.98 -26.86 -1.69
C THR A 249 15.47 -25.95 -2.82
N GLU A 250 16.73 -26.09 -3.21
CA GLU A 250 17.28 -25.30 -4.35
C GLU A 250 16.50 -25.54 -5.64
N GLY A 251 15.96 -26.75 -5.87
CA GLY A 251 15.10 -27.04 -7.01
C GLY A 251 13.78 -26.25 -6.98
N GLU A 252 13.16 -26.13 -5.80
CA GLU A 252 11.94 -25.33 -5.61
C GLU A 252 12.20 -23.83 -5.76
N LEU A 253 13.33 -23.34 -5.23
CA LEU A 253 13.73 -21.94 -5.43
C LEU A 253 14.06 -21.64 -6.87
N THR A 254 14.65 -22.59 -7.61
CA THR A 254 14.91 -22.45 -9.05
C THR A 254 13.60 -22.38 -9.85
N ALA A 255 12.63 -23.23 -9.55
CA ALA A 255 11.29 -23.14 -10.15
C ALA A 255 10.61 -21.81 -9.80
N TYR A 256 10.66 -21.39 -8.52
CA TYR A 256 10.11 -20.10 -8.10
C TYR A 256 10.70 -18.91 -8.86
N ARG A 257 12.04 -18.85 -8.98
CA ARG A 257 12.75 -17.80 -9.75
C ARG A 257 12.38 -17.85 -11.23
N ARG A 258 12.26 -19.04 -11.80
CA ARG A 258 11.92 -19.23 -13.21
C ARG A 258 10.49 -18.75 -13.50
N ASP A 259 9.53 -19.17 -12.69
CA ASP A 259 8.12 -19.07 -13.03
C ASP A 259 7.48 -17.75 -12.56
N TYR A 260 7.97 -17.16 -11.46
CA TYR A 260 7.28 -16.06 -10.81
C TYR A 260 8.06 -14.77 -10.69
N VAL A 261 9.41 -14.79 -10.67
CA VAL A 261 10.22 -13.62 -10.30
C VAL A 261 11.07 -13.09 -11.45
N GLY A 262 10.90 -11.83 -11.83
CA GLY A 262 11.79 -11.07 -12.71
C GLY A 262 12.82 -10.28 -11.90
N PHE A 263 14.10 -10.34 -12.24
CA PHE A 263 15.15 -9.56 -11.61
C PHE A 263 15.67 -8.46 -12.51
N ILE A 264 15.81 -7.25 -11.96
CA ILE A 264 16.47 -6.10 -12.57
C ILE A 264 17.59 -5.69 -11.63
N PHE A 265 18.84 -5.83 -12.09
CA PHE A 265 20.03 -5.56 -11.30
C PHE A 265 20.63 -4.20 -11.64
N GLN A 266 21.32 -3.59 -10.69
CA GLN A 266 22.07 -2.37 -10.88
C GLN A 266 23.13 -2.49 -11.99
N ALA A 267 23.80 -3.63 -12.12
CA ALA A 267 24.85 -3.90 -13.10
C ALA A 267 24.36 -4.51 -14.40
N TYR A 268 23.05 -4.40 -14.71
CA TYR A 268 22.36 -4.94 -15.89
C TYR A 268 22.45 -6.47 -16.06
N ASN A 269 23.60 -7.07 -15.80
CA ASN A 269 23.87 -8.52 -15.90
C ASN A 269 23.49 -9.14 -17.25
N LEU A 270 23.72 -8.39 -18.35
CA LEU A 270 23.57 -8.89 -19.69
C LEU A 270 24.77 -9.75 -20.10
N MET A 271 24.53 -10.79 -20.90
CA MET A 271 25.59 -11.60 -21.50
C MET A 271 26.25 -10.79 -22.62
N PRO A 272 27.53 -10.39 -22.50
CA PRO A 272 28.16 -9.44 -23.43
C PRO A 272 28.39 -10.02 -24.83
N THR A 273 28.39 -11.35 -24.93
CA THR A 273 28.59 -12.09 -26.16
C THR A 273 27.30 -12.38 -26.94
N LEU A 274 26.14 -12.04 -26.35
CA LEU A 274 24.82 -12.20 -26.94
C LEU A 274 24.25 -10.83 -27.31
N THR A 275 23.49 -10.78 -28.41
CA THR A 275 22.68 -9.62 -28.77
C THR A 275 21.53 -9.39 -27.76
N ALA A 276 20.82 -8.27 -27.86
CA ALA A 276 19.64 -8.02 -27.03
C ALA A 276 18.61 -9.14 -27.19
N GLU A 277 18.27 -9.50 -28.42
CA GLU A 277 17.31 -10.57 -28.75
C GLU A 277 17.74 -11.93 -28.18
N GLU A 278 19.01 -12.27 -28.28
CA GLU A 278 19.56 -13.55 -27.78
C GLU A 278 19.59 -13.57 -26.23
N ASN A 279 19.87 -12.43 -25.57
CA ASN A 279 19.80 -12.31 -24.10
C ASN A 279 18.37 -12.59 -23.58
N LEU A 280 17.35 -12.19 -24.35
CA LEU A 280 15.95 -12.42 -24.00
C LEU A 280 15.53 -13.86 -24.32
N ASN A 281 15.87 -14.37 -25.52
CA ASN A 281 15.54 -15.72 -25.95
C ASN A 281 16.12 -16.77 -24.99
N PHE A 282 17.35 -16.56 -24.49
CA PHE A 282 17.98 -17.45 -23.52
C PHE A 282 17.12 -17.66 -22.28
N ILE A 283 16.44 -16.61 -21.79
CA ILE A 283 15.54 -16.71 -20.65
C ILE A 283 14.19 -17.30 -21.09
N GLY A 284 13.67 -16.91 -22.27
CA GLY A 284 12.39 -17.41 -22.79
C GLY A 284 12.39 -18.92 -22.97
N GLU A 285 13.51 -19.52 -23.42
CA GLU A 285 13.66 -20.97 -23.60
C GLU A 285 13.59 -21.78 -22.29
N LEU A 286 13.81 -21.13 -21.14
CA LEU A 286 13.71 -21.76 -19.82
C LEU A 286 12.28 -21.82 -19.29
N CYS A 287 11.33 -21.12 -19.92
CA CYS A 287 9.96 -20.93 -19.43
C CYS A 287 8.95 -21.59 -20.36
N ASP A 288 7.92 -22.21 -19.81
CA ASP A 288 6.86 -22.86 -20.58
C ASP A 288 5.93 -21.85 -21.25
N ASP A 289 5.70 -20.68 -20.64
CA ASP A 289 4.96 -19.53 -21.18
C ASP A 289 5.82 -18.27 -21.13
N SER A 290 6.28 -17.83 -22.30
CA SER A 290 7.08 -16.62 -22.45
C SER A 290 6.55 -15.74 -23.57
N MET A 291 6.76 -14.42 -23.47
CA MET A 291 6.57 -13.54 -24.62
C MET A 291 7.79 -13.63 -25.56
N SER A 292 7.61 -13.31 -26.82
CA SER A 292 8.73 -13.26 -27.76
C SER A 292 9.72 -12.14 -27.36
N ALA A 293 11.00 -12.34 -27.67
CA ALA A 293 12.02 -11.31 -27.46
C ALA A 293 11.68 -9.99 -28.19
N SER A 294 11.04 -10.06 -29.36
CA SER A 294 10.63 -8.86 -30.08
C SER A 294 9.52 -8.09 -29.37
N GLU A 295 8.49 -8.75 -28.84
CA GLU A 295 7.45 -8.13 -28.03
C GLU A 295 8.02 -7.50 -26.76
N ALA A 296 8.91 -8.21 -26.06
CA ALA A 296 9.53 -7.68 -24.85
C ALA A 296 10.42 -6.46 -25.13
N LEU A 297 11.16 -6.44 -26.25
CA LEU A 297 11.95 -5.28 -26.69
C LEU A 297 11.06 -4.11 -27.12
N GLU A 298 9.90 -4.37 -27.70
CA GLU A 298 8.92 -3.34 -28.05
C GLU A 298 8.35 -2.67 -26.80
N CYS A 299 8.02 -3.44 -25.75
CA CYS A 299 7.56 -2.89 -24.45
C CYS A 299 8.53 -1.88 -23.83
N VAL A 300 9.84 -2.01 -24.09
CA VAL A 300 10.87 -1.11 -23.58
C VAL A 300 11.39 -0.10 -24.64
N GLY A 301 10.75 -0.03 -25.82
CA GLY A 301 11.11 0.88 -26.90
C GLY A 301 12.47 0.60 -27.55
N LEU A 302 12.89 -0.67 -27.64
CA LEU A 302 14.20 -1.08 -28.17
C LEU A 302 14.13 -2.13 -29.28
N LEU A 303 12.99 -2.30 -29.95
CA LEU A 303 12.82 -3.28 -31.02
C LEU A 303 13.89 -3.11 -32.11
N GLU A 304 14.19 -1.88 -32.52
CA GLU A 304 15.20 -1.53 -33.51
C GLU A 304 16.64 -1.92 -33.13
N LYS A 305 16.87 -2.15 -31.81
CA LYS A 305 18.17 -2.51 -31.25
C LYS A 305 18.34 -4.00 -30.98
N LYS A 306 17.41 -4.83 -31.41
CA LYS A 306 17.38 -6.27 -31.09
C LYS A 306 18.66 -7.04 -31.48
N LYS A 307 19.35 -6.62 -32.55
CA LYS A 307 20.60 -7.23 -33.01
C LYS A 307 21.87 -6.60 -32.45
N ASN A 308 21.74 -5.57 -31.62
CA ASN A 308 22.89 -4.91 -30.99
C ASN A 308 23.39 -5.75 -29.81
N TYR A 309 24.70 -5.76 -29.63
CA TYR A 309 25.38 -6.28 -28.42
C TYR A 309 25.34 -5.25 -27.31
N PRO A 310 25.44 -5.67 -26.03
CA PRO A 310 25.52 -4.74 -24.90
C PRO A 310 26.57 -3.64 -25.05
N SER A 311 27.73 -3.97 -25.60
CA SER A 311 28.80 -3.01 -25.87
C SER A 311 28.46 -1.92 -26.89
N GLN A 312 27.40 -2.08 -27.66
CA GLN A 312 26.89 -1.13 -28.66
C GLN A 312 25.70 -0.31 -28.15
N MET A 313 25.38 -0.41 -26.86
CA MET A 313 24.24 0.22 -26.22
C MET A 313 24.69 1.16 -25.11
N SER A 314 23.94 2.28 -24.93
CA SER A 314 24.11 3.13 -23.74
C SER A 314 23.71 2.38 -22.47
N GLY A 315 24.09 2.88 -21.29
CA GLY A 315 23.71 2.31 -19.99
C GLY A 315 22.19 2.17 -19.83
N GLY A 316 21.43 3.21 -20.18
CA GLY A 316 19.98 3.17 -20.12
C GLY A 316 19.35 2.20 -21.11
N GLN A 317 19.94 2.02 -22.30
CA GLN A 317 19.50 0.99 -23.24
C GLN A 317 19.77 -0.42 -22.69
N GLN A 318 20.94 -0.64 -22.09
CA GLN A 318 21.26 -1.91 -21.44
C GLN A 318 20.31 -2.20 -20.26
N GLN A 319 19.98 -1.18 -19.47
CA GLN A 319 19.00 -1.32 -18.37
C GLN A 319 17.61 -1.66 -18.89
N ARG A 320 17.15 -1.02 -19.98
CA ARG A 320 15.87 -1.36 -20.62
C ARG A 320 15.88 -2.78 -21.20
N VAL A 321 16.99 -3.26 -21.77
CA VAL A 321 17.12 -4.68 -22.17
C VAL A 321 17.07 -5.61 -20.95
N SER A 322 17.67 -5.23 -19.81
CA SER A 322 17.56 -5.99 -18.55
C SER A 322 16.11 -6.06 -18.05
N ILE A 323 15.35 -4.97 -18.19
CA ILE A 323 13.90 -4.96 -17.88
C ILE A 323 13.16 -5.87 -18.85
N ALA A 324 13.37 -5.76 -20.16
CA ALA A 324 12.75 -6.62 -21.17
C ALA A 324 13.03 -8.10 -20.87
N ARG A 325 14.28 -8.44 -20.49
CA ARG A 325 14.65 -9.80 -20.08
C ARG A 325 13.87 -10.29 -18.85
N ALA A 326 13.60 -9.40 -17.88
CA ALA A 326 12.77 -9.76 -16.75
C ALA A 326 11.30 -9.99 -17.16
N LEU A 327 10.78 -9.24 -18.14
CA LEU A 327 9.40 -9.32 -18.63
C LEU A 327 9.12 -10.55 -19.49
N VAL A 328 10.11 -11.06 -20.23
CA VAL A 328 9.96 -12.20 -21.17
C VAL A 328 9.17 -13.35 -20.56
N LYS A 329 9.40 -13.68 -19.31
CA LYS A 329 8.76 -14.78 -18.60
C LYS A 329 7.42 -14.43 -17.95
N LYS A 330 6.84 -13.25 -18.22
CA LYS A 330 5.56 -12.78 -17.67
C LYS A 330 5.49 -12.92 -16.15
N PRO A 331 6.44 -12.36 -15.38
CA PRO A 331 6.55 -12.61 -13.95
C PRO A 331 5.39 -11.98 -13.19
N ARG A 332 4.97 -12.60 -12.09
CA ARG A 332 4.01 -11.98 -11.13
C ARG A 332 4.68 -10.91 -10.25
N LEU A 333 6.01 -11.02 -10.07
CA LEU A 333 6.81 -10.12 -9.23
C LEU A 333 8.08 -9.69 -9.97
N ILE A 334 8.34 -8.40 -10.03
CA ILE A 334 9.61 -7.83 -10.45
C ILE A 334 10.34 -7.27 -9.24
N LEU A 335 11.61 -7.64 -9.10
CA LEU A 335 12.52 -7.16 -8.08
C LEU A 335 13.59 -6.29 -8.73
N ALA A 336 13.64 -5.02 -8.37
CA ALA A 336 14.60 -4.06 -8.92
C ALA A 336 15.55 -3.57 -7.83
N ASP A 337 16.83 -3.88 -7.95
CA ASP A 337 17.88 -3.40 -7.04
C ASP A 337 18.59 -2.20 -7.67
N GLU A 338 18.32 -0.99 -7.16
CA GLU A 338 18.90 0.29 -7.59
C GLU A 338 18.86 0.47 -9.14
N PRO A 339 17.71 0.38 -9.81
CA PRO A 339 17.63 0.28 -11.27
C PRO A 339 18.11 1.52 -12.02
N THR A 340 18.34 2.64 -11.35
CA THR A 340 18.75 3.92 -11.94
C THR A 340 20.10 4.44 -11.41
N ALA A 341 20.76 3.74 -10.47
CA ALA A 341 21.95 4.26 -9.76
C ALA A 341 23.16 4.57 -10.67
N ALA A 342 23.23 3.95 -11.85
CA ALA A 342 24.34 4.15 -12.80
C ALA A 342 23.95 5.03 -14.01
N LEU A 343 22.81 5.74 -13.93
CA LEU A 343 22.24 6.49 -15.05
C LEU A 343 22.16 7.98 -14.74
N ASP A 344 22.25 8.82 -15.78
CA ASP A 344 21.91 10.23 -15.69
C ASP A 344 20.41 10.43 -15.50
N TYR A 345 20.00 11.67 -15.20
CA TYR A 345 18.61 12.01 -14.89
C TYR A 345 17.64 11.64 -16.04
N GLU A 346 17.95 12.11 -17.29
CA GLU A 346 17.03 11.88 -18.43
C GLU A 346 16.85 10.38 -18.71
N THR A 347 17.94 9.64 -18.70
CA THR A 347 17.92 8.18 -18.87
C THR A 347 17.20 7.47 -17.72
N SER A 348 17.34 7.99 -16.49
CA SER A 348 16.59 7.46 -15.32
C SER A 348 15.09 7.62 -15.49
N ILE A 349 14.62 8.77 -15.97
CA ILE A 349 13.19 9.01 -16.25
C ILE A 349 12.67 8.05 -17.34
N GLU A 350 13.47 7.78 -18.39
CA GLU A 350 13.09 6.79 -19.42
C GLU A 350 12.92 5.39 -18.83
N VAL A 351 13.86 4.95 -17.98
CA VAL A 351 13.82 3.63 -17.32
C VAL A 351 12.63 3.55 -16.35
N LEU A 352 12.41 4.59 -15.53
CA LEU A 352 11.28 4.64 -14.60
C LEU A 352 9.94 4.70 -15.32
N SER A 353 9.84 5.38 -16.47
CA SER A 353 8.63 5.38 -17.30
C SER A 353 8.28 3.98 -17.82
N VAL A 354 9.27 3.19 -18.20
CA VAL A 354 9.05 1.78 -18.57
C VAL A 354 8.54 0.97 -17.39
N LEU A 355 9.13 1.13 -16.21
CA LEU A 355 8.66 0.45 -14.99
C LEU A 355 7.25 0.89 -14.58
N GLU A 356 6.89 2.16 -14.78
CA GLU A 356 5.52 2.67 -14.57
C GLU A 356 4.50 1.95 -15.46
N GLU A 357 4.80 1.74 -16.74
CA GLU A 357 3.92 1.00 -17.65
C GLU A 357 3.79 -0.48 -17.23
N VAL A 358 4.87 -1.09 -16.75
CA VAL A 358 4.85 -2.47 -16.21
C VAL A 358 3.92 -2.57 -14.99
N ILE A 359 3.95 -1.58 -14.08
CA ILE A 359 3.05 -1.54 -12.93
C ILE A 359 1.59 -1.38 -13.39
N LYS A 360 1.33 -0.50 -14.36
CA LYS A 360 0.00 -0.29 -14.94
C LYS A 360 -0.58 -1.54 -15.60
N SER A 361 0.27 -2.44 -16.10
CA SER A 361 -0.16 -3.73 -16.65
C SER A 361 -0.56 -4.76 -15.57
N GLY A 362 -0.46 -4.42 -14.27
CA GLY A 362 -0.85 -5.27 -13.15
C GLY A 362 0.30 -6.08 -12.53
N THR A 363 1.52 -5.96 -13.03
CA THR A 363 2.69 -6.65 -12.46
C THR A 363 3.11 -6.02 -11.13
N THR A 364 3.37 -6.83 -10.12
CA THR A 364 3.90 -6.35 -8.83
C THR A 364 5.35 -5.93 -8.98
N LEU A 365 5.70 -4.73 -8.52
CA LEU A 365 7.07 -4.23 -8.50
C LEU A 365 7.54 -3.96 -7.07
N LEU A 366 8.66 -4.59 -6.69
CA LEU A 366 9.41 -4.23 -5.49
C LEU A 366 10.73 -3.63 -5.91
N MET A 367 10.95 -2.38 -5.56
CA MET A 367 12.17 -1.65 -5.89
C MET A 367 12.94 -1.27 -4.63
N VAL A 368 14.23 -1.48 -4.64
CA VAL A 368 15.16 -0.97 -3.63
C VAL A 368 15.86 0.26 -4.22
N THR A 369 15.87 1.35 -3.50
CA THR A 369 16.62 2.56 -3.85
C THR A 369 16.99 3.37 -2.62
N HIS A 370 17.94 4.29 -2.76
CA HIS A 370 18.24 5.31 -1.77
C HIS A 370 17.72 6.69 -2.17
N ASN A 371 17.11 6.81 -3.35
CA ASN A 371 16.58 8.06 -3.87
C ASN A 371 15.12 8.26 -3.39
N GLU A 372 14.91 9.27 -2.56
CA GLU A 372 13.59 9.65 -2.00
C GLU A 372 12.59 10.12 -3.08
N GLU A 373 13.07 10.72 -4.16
CA GLU A 373 12.20 11.19 -5.23
C GLU A 373 11.57 10.01 -5.99
N ILE A 374 12.35 8.97 -6.26
CA ILE A 374 11.85 7.75 -6.92
C ILE A 374 10.75 7.08 -6.06
N ALA A 375 10.87 7.16 -4.74
CA ALA A 375 9.87 6.60 -3.84
C ALA A 375 8.47 7.23 -3.99
N LYS A 376 8.36 8.44 -4.55
CA LYS A 376 7.07 9.08 -4.83
C LYS A 376 6.23 8.33 -5.88
N MET A 377 6.83 7.50 -6.72
CA MET A 377 6.12 6.63 -7.68
C MET A 377 5.45 5.42 -7.02
N ALA A 378 5.84 5.08 -5.80
CA ALA A 378 5.35 3.89 -5.13
C ALA A 378 3.93 4.07 -4.58
N ASN A 379 3.13 3.01 -4.58
CA ASN A 379 1.89 2.93 -3.81
C ASN A 379 2.18 2.85 -2.30
N ARG A 380 3.33 2.26 -1.94
CA ARG A 380 3.77 2.11 -0.57
C ARG A 380 5.29 2.17 -0.47
N VAL A 381 5.76 2.88 0.53
CA VAL A 381 7.19 3.03 0.82
C VAL A 381 7.49 2.41 2.18
N ILE A 382 8.54 1.62 2.24
CA ILE A 382 9.04 1.02 3.47
C ILE A 382 10.41 1.59 3.76
N ARG A 383 10.60 2.12 4.97
CA ARG A 383 11.92 2.53 5.43
C ARG A 383 12.54 1.43 6.27
N MET A 384 13.73 1.03 5.90
CA MET A 384 14.54 0.08 6.66
C MET A 384 15.66 0.78 7.42
N LYS A 385 15.82 0.42 8.69
CA LYS A 385 16.92 0.91 9.53
C LYS A 385 17.43 -0.22 10.44
N GLY A 386 18.73 -0.48 10.41
CA GLY A 386 19.37 -1.45 11.30
C GLY A 386 18.82 -2.88 11.22
N GLY A 387 18.28 -3.30 10.07
CA GLY A 387 17.76 -4.65 9.84
C GLY A 387 16.29 -4.86 10.17
N VAL A 388 15.54 -3.78 10.46
CA VAL A 388 14.09 -3.83 10.72
C VAL A 388 13.35 -2.85 9.83
N VAL A 389 12.05 -3.07 9.64
CA VAL A 389 11.13 -2.08 9.07
C VAL A 389 10.86 -1.04 10.15
N SER A 390 11.28 0.20 9.92
CA SER A 390 11.12 1.31 10.87
C SER A 390 9.87 2.15 10.59
N GLU A 391 9.43 2.21 9.34
CA GLU A 391 8.28 3.00 8.92
C GLU A 391 7.64 2.41 7.67
N VAL A 392 6.32 2.55 7.55
CA VAL A 392 5.53 2.20 6.37
C VAL A 392 4.69 3.41 5.99
N ILE A 393 4.87 3.91 4.77
CA ILE A 393 4.17 5.07 4.23
C ILE A 393 3.31 4.60 3.06
N PHE A 394 2.03 4.88 3.10
CA PHE A 394 1.11 4.65 1.98
C PHE A 394 1.01 5.92 1.14
N ASN A 395 1.10 5.77 -0.17
CA ASN A 395 0.94 6.85 -1.12
C ASN A 395 -0.28 6.57 -2.01
N ASN A 396 -1.32 7.34 -1.81
CA ASN A 396 -2.58 7.19 -2.56
C ASN A 396 -2.53 7.83 -3.94
N HIS A 397 -1.52 8.67 -4.19
CA HIS A 397 -1.31 9.37 -5.46
C HIS A 397 0.14 9.20 -5.91
N PRO A 398 0.52 8.01 -6.41
CA PRO A 398 1.86 7.82 -6.95
C PRO A 398 2.15 8.82 -8.07
N ALA A 399 3.27 9.51 -7.97
CA ALA A 399 3.71 10.42 -9.01
C ALA A 399 4.08 9.65 -10.28
N SER A 400 3.82 10.22 -11.45
CA SER A 400 4.36 9.70 -12.70
C SER A 400 5.88 9.88 -12.74
N ALA A 401 6.58 8.96 -13.41
CA ALA A 401 8.02 9.06 -13.61
C ALA A 401 8.46 10.43 -14.15
N LYS A 402 7.63 11.05 -14.99
CA LYS A 402 7.91 12.35 -15.63
C LYS A 402 7.74 13.54 -14.69
N GLU A 403 7.11 13.37 -13.54
CA GLU A 403 6.89 14.42 -12.52
C GLU A 403 8.02 14.45 -11.48
N LEU A 404 8.91 13.45 -11.49
CA LEU A 404 10.02 13.38 -10.54
C LEU A 404 11.10 14.39 -10.88
N VAL A 405 11.67 15.04 -9.86
CA VAL A 405 12.74 16.05 -10.00
C VAL A 405 13.79 15.83 -8.91
N TRP A 406 15.04 15.53 -9.27
CA TRP A 406 16.18 15.41 -8.34
C TRP A 406 17.49 15.91 -8.95
#